data_2729b6990cda7ed0ee352cc9e00f45c4
#
_entry.id   2729b6990cda7ed0ee352cc9e00f45c4
#
_cell.length_a   1.000
_cell.length_b   1.000
_cell.length_c   1.000
_cell.angle_alpha   90.00
_cell.angle_beta   90.00
_cell.angle_gamma   90.00
#
_symmetry.space_group_name_H-M   'P 1'
#
loop_
_entity.id
_entity.type
_entity.pdbx_description
1 polymer ?
#
loop_
_entity_poly.entity_id
_entity_poly.type
_entity_poly.pdbx_seq_one_letter_code
_entity_poly.pdbx_strand_id
1 'polypeptide(L)'
;MLSGFLRRGVQRARFTFTQQLGEDLLSGAAATLHTQIRMMDDIALDAAKKTAARTAVDQWVTEDTKILGIGSGSTVVYAVQRIAERVWKEGELTDLICVPSSYQARHLILDYNLNLGDLDRNPNIDVAIDGADEVDRHMVLIKGGGGCLLQEKVVASCAKHFIVVADYTKNSIRLGEQWCRGVPIEVAPMAYVPIKLHIEALFGGEASLRMAKVKAGPIVTDNGNFLLDWKFIANREYDWDEVNRAITLIPGVLETGLFVNMAHKCYYGMANGSVKVQNK
;
A
#
# COMPACT_ATOMS: atom_id res chain seq x y z
N MET A 1 -72.83 14.84 4.11
CA MET A 1 -71.84 14.04 3.35
C MET A 1 -70.40 14.58 3.40
N LEU A 2 -70.10 15.66 4.15
CA LEU A 2 -68.73 16.23 4.22
C LEU A 2 -67.84 15.66 5.33
N SER A 3 -68.36 14.94 6.34
CA SER A 3 -67.56 14.43 7.45
C SER A 3 -66.76 13.15 7.16
N GLY A 4 -67.15 12.39 6.13
CA GLY A 4 -66.46 11.13 5.76
C GLY A 4 -65.17 11.32 4.92
N PHE A 5 -65.08 12.41 4.16
CA PHE A 5 -63.92 12.71 3.31
C PHE A 5 -62.72 13.21 4.13
N LEU A 6 -62.96 14.03 5.14
CA LEU A 6 -61.89 14.56 6.01
C LEU A 6 -61.26 13.46 6.90
N ARG A 7 -62.04 12.47 7.37
CA ARG A 7 -61.48 11.37 8.17
C ARG A 7 -60.58 10.43 7.35
N ARG A 8 -60.91 10.15 6.09
CA ARG A 8 -60.07 9.30 5.20
C ARG A 8 -58.77 9.99 4.77
N GLY A 9 -58.78 11.30 4.59
CA GLY A 9 -57.60 12.09 4.27
C GLY A 9 -56.56 12.11 5.41
N VAL A 10 -57.05 12.31 6.65
CA VAL A 10 -56.19 12.33 7.85
C VAL A 10 -55.62 10.95 8.17
N GLN A 11 -56.40 9.87 7.97
CA GLN A 11 -55.86 8.50 8.15
C GLN A 11 -54.82 8.13 7.09
N ARG A 12 -54.99 8.50 5.82
CA ARG A 12 -53.98 8.28 4.77
C ARG A 12 -52.72 9.11 5.02
N ALA A 13 -52.84 10.37 5.42
CA ALA A 13 -51.69 11.20 5.74
C ALA A 13 -50.90 10.69 6.97
N ARG A 14 -51.59 10.18 7.98
CA ARG A 14 -50.94 9.55 9.15
C ARG A 14 -50.24 8.25 8.78
N PHE A 15 -50.82 7.41 7.93
CA PHE A 15 -50.22 6.14 7.51
C PHE A 15 -48.98 6.35 6.65
N THR A 16 -49.01 7.31 5.68
CA THR A 16 -47.85 7.67 4.89
C THR A 16 -46.72 8.30 5.73
N PHE A 17 -47.05 9.16 6.68
CA PHE A 17 -46.10 9.80 7.57
C PHE A 17 -45.42 8.80 8.53
N THR A 18 -46.17 7.81 9.06
CA THR A 18 -45.61 6.76 9.92
C THR A 18 -44.72 5.79 9.13
N GLN A 19 -45.08 5.50 7.88
CA GLN A 19 -44.29 4.65 7.02
C GLN A 19 -42.99 5.34 6.61
N GLN A 20 -43.03 6.63 6.26
CA GLN A 20 -41.86 7.45 5.94
C GLN A 20 -40.89 7.58 7.13
N LEU A 21 -41.44 7.83 8.35
CA LEU A 21 -40.65 7.86 9.58
C LEU A 21 -40.00 6.51 9.90
N GLY A 22 -40.69 5.40 9.60
CA GLY A 22 -40.15 4.05 9.77
C GLY A 22 -39.01 3.76 8.82
N GLU A 23 -39.12 4.16 7.55
CA GLU A 23 -38.08 4.01 6.52
C GLU A 23 -36.85 4.89 6.82
N ASP A 24 -37.07 6.13 7.26
CA ASP A 24 -35.99 7.05 7.65
C ASP A 24 -35.23 6.57 8.91
N LEU A 25 -35.92 6.02 9.89
CA LEU A 25 -35.33 5.43 11.11
C LEU A 25 -34.52 4.16 10.77
N LEU A 26 -35.03 3.30 9.89
CA LEU A 26 -34.35 2.10 9.46
C LEU A 26 -33.11 2.45 8.60
N SER A 27 -33.24 3.44 7.74
CA SER A 27 -32.11 3.96 6.94
C SER A 27 -31.00 4.56 7.82
N GLY A 28 -31.37 5.37 8.82
CA GLY A 28 -30.45 5.94 9.79
C GLY A 28 -29.73 4.88 10.64
N ALA A 29 -30.48 3.86 11.11
CA ALA A 29 -29.91 2.76 11.88
C ALA A 29 -28.96 1.91 11.03
N ALA A 30 -29.33 1.62 9.78
CA ALA A 30 -28.48 0.89 8.84
C ALA A 30 -27.18 1.66 8.51
N ALA A 31 -27.26 2.97 8.30
CA ALA A 31 -26.09 3.83 8.07
C ALA A 31 -25.16 3.86 9.29
N THR A 32 -25.73 3.94 10.50
CA THR A 32 -24.96 3.92 11.75
C THR A 32 -24.26 2.57 11.94
N LEU A 33 -24.96 1.46 11.71
CA LEU A 33 -24.39 0.12 11.80
C LEU A 33 -23.27 -0.08 10.77
N HIS A 34 -23.47 0.37 9.55
CA HIS A 34 -22.44 0.31 8.49
C HIS A 34 -21.18 1.10 8.87
N THR A 35 -21.35 2.29 9.46
CA THR A 35 -20.25 3.11 9.95
C THR A 35 -19.50 2.42 11.09
N GLN A 36 -20.22 1.80 12.03
CA GLN A 36 -19.59 1.06 13.14
C GLN A 36 -18.81 -0.16 12.65
N ILE A 37 -19.36 -0.95 11.72
CA ILE A 37 -18.67 -2.10 11.11
C ILE A 37 -17.38 -1.62 10.44
N ARG A 38 -17.44 -0.57 9.63
CA ARG A 38 -16.28 -0.01 8.97
C ARG A 38 -15.20 0.46 9.95
N MET A 39 -15.58 1.12 11.03
CA MET A 39 -14.63 1.52 12.08
C MET A 39 -13.98 0.31 12.76
N MET A 40 -14.72 -0.77 12.99
CA MET A 40 -14.16 -2.00 13.57
C MET A 40 -13.17 -2.67 12.60
N ASP A 41 -13.48 -2.70 11.30
CA ASP A 41 -12.59 -3.23 10.25
C ASP A 41 -11.31 -2.39 10.16
N ASP A 42 -11.41 -1.06 10.19
CA ASP A 42 -10.25 -0.16 10.16
C ASP A 42 -9.35 -0.38 11.40
N ILE A 43 -9.92 -0.56 12.59
CA ILE A 43 -9.17 -0.87 13.82
C ILE A 43 -8.47 -2.24 13.72
N ALA A 44 -9.16 -3.25 13.19
CA ALA A 44 -8.58 -4.58 13.02
C ALA A 44 -7.44 -4.59 12.00
N LEU A 45 -7.58 -3.86 10.90
CA LEU A 45 -6.52 -3.70 9.90
C LEU A 45 -5.32 -2.96 10.45
N ASP A 46 -5.55 -1.93 11.26
CA ASP A 46 -4.47 -1.16 11.90
C ASP A 46 -3.69 -2.01 12.90
N ALA A 47 -4.39 -2.78 13.73
CA ALA A 47 -3.78 -3.75 14.64
C ALA A 47 -2.97 -4.84 13.90
N ALA A 48 -3.50 -5.33 12.77
CA ALA A 48 -2.82 -6.30 11.92
C ALA A 48 -1.51 -5.74 11.36
N LYS A 49 -1.52 -4.52 10.79
CA LYS A 49 -0.32 -3.84 10.30
C LYS A 49 0.73 -3.69 11.40
N LYS A 50 0.31 -3.25 12.58
CA LYS A 50 1.18 -3.07 13.74
C LYS A 50 1.84 -4.39 14.17
N THR A 51 1.06 -5.47 14.24
CA THR A 51 1.57 -6.79 14.65
C THR A 51 2.58 -7.33 13.64
N ALA A 52 2.29 -7.26 12.32
CA ALA A 52 3.22 -7.68 11.26
C ALA A 52 4.54 -6.91 11.33
N ALA A 53 4.47 -5.57 11.39
CA ALA A 53 5.63 -4.70 11.38
C ALA A 53 6.53 -4.93 12.59
N ARG A 54 5.95 -5.02 13.81
CA ARG A 54 6.71 -5.28 15.04
C ARG A 54 7.38 -6.63 15.01
N THR A 55 6.67 -7.68 14.60
CA THR A 55 7.23 -9.04 14.50
C THR A 55 8.41 -9.07 13.51
N ALA A 56 8.29 -8.43 12.35
CA ALA A 56 9.37 -8.38 11.37
C ALA A 56 10.60 -7.62 11.91
N VAL A 57 10.39 -6.46 12.55
CA VAL A 57 11.49 -5.70 13.18
C VAL A 57 12.20 -6.53 14.25
N ASP A 58 11.44 -7.15 15.16
CA ASP A 58 12.02 -7.93 16.27
C ASP A 58 12.82 -9.15 15.78
N GLN A 59 12.47 -9.73 14.63
CA GLN A 59 13.16 -10.89 14.06
C GLN A 59 14.33 -10.55 13.14
N TRP A 60 14.29 -9.42 12.44
CA TRP A 60 15.25 -9.10 11.39
C TRP A 60 16.20 -7.96 11.72
N VAL A 61 15.81 -7.03 12.58
CA VAL A 61 16.67 -5.93 12.99
C VAL A 61 17.35 -6.31 14.31
N THR A 62 18.54 -6.84 14.22
CA THR A 62 19.36 -7.27 15.36
C THR A 62 20.46 -6.26 15.66
N GLU A 63 21.24 -6.45 16.72
CA GLU A 63 22.41 -5.62 17.04
C GLU A 63 23.50 -5.66 15.95
N ASP A 64 23.53 -6.74 15.16
CA ASP A 64 24.43 -6.87 14.01
C ASP A 64 23.96 -6.03 12.80
N THR A 65 22.71 -5.59 12.78
CA THR A 65 22.17 -4.73 11.73
C THR A 65 22.71 -3.32 11.90
N LYS A 66 23.47 -2.83 10.93
CA LYS A 66 24.04 -1.47 10.96
C LYS A 66 23.31 -0.52 10.05
N ILE A 67 22.87 -0.99 8.89
CA ILE A 67 22.17 -0.18 7.89
C ILE A 67 20.81 -0.79 7.60
N LEU A 68 19.76 -0.02 7.85
CA LEU A 68 18.36 -0.42 7.64
C LEU A 68 17.69 0.44 6.59
N GLY A 69 17.19 -0.19 5.54
CA GLY A 69 16.31 0.44 4.56
C GLY A 69 14.89 0.60 5.12
N ILE A 70 14.36 1.82 5.09
CA ILE A 70 13.01 2.15 5.55
C ILE A 70 12.12 2.41 4.35
N GLY A 71 11.12 1.56 4.17
CA GLY A 71 10.11 1.65 3.14
C GLY A 71 9.09 2.77 3.33
N SER A 72 7.99 2.69 2.60
CA SER A 72 6.93 3.70 2.58
C SER A 72 5.55 3.09 2.86
N GLY A 73 4.63 3.93 3.32
CA GLY A 73 3.23 3.54 3.53
C GLY A 73 2.84 3.34 5.00
N SER A 74 1.56 3.02 5.22
CA SER A 74 0.96 3.03 6.56
C SER A 74 1.47 1.90 7.48
N THR A 75 1.90 0.77 6.93
CA THR A 75 2.43 -0.35 7.73
C THR A 75 3.83 -0.07 8.22
N VAL A 76 4.65 0.62 7.41
CA VAL A 76 6.05 0.96 7.76
C VAL A 76 6.13 1.92 8.95
N VAL A 77 5.10 2.76 9.16
CA VAL A 77 5.02 3.62 10.36
C VAL A 77 5.22 2.80 11.64
N TYR A 78 4.59 1.63 11.75
CA TYR A 78 4.71 0.74 12.92
C TYR A 78 6.09 0.09 13.02
N ALA A 79 6.76 -0.15 11.90
CA ALA A 79 8.14 -0.63 11.92
C ALA A 79 9.08 0.44 12.50
N VAL A 80 8.97 1.69 12.03
CA VAL A 80 9.76 2.81 12.56
C VAL A 80 9.45 3.08 14.04
N GLN A 81 8.19 3.00 14.45
CA GLN A 81 7.81 3.11 15.86
C GLN A 81 8.49 2.02 16.71
N ARG A 82 8.53 0.77 16.25
CA ARG A 82 9.18 -0.32 16.99
C ARG A 82 10.69 -0.13 17.07
N ILE A 83 11.32 0.32 16.00
CA ILE A 83 12.75 0.65 15.99
C ILE A 83 13.05 1.74 17.03
N ALA A 84 12.26 2.82 17.01
CA ALA A 84 12.41 3.92 17.96
C ALA A 84 12.20 3.49 19.41
N GLU A 85 11.25 2.58 19.68
CA GLU A 85 11.09 1.98 21.02
C GLU A 85 12.36 1.24 21.47
N ARG A 86 12.96 0.43 20.57
CA ARG A 86 14.19 -0.31 20.87
C ARG A 86 15.37 0.62 21.12
N VAL A 87 15.51 1.67 20.31
CA VAL A 87 16.60 2.65 20.48
C VAL A 87 16.42 3.43 21.79
N TRP A 88 15.26 4.03 22.02
CA TRP A 88 15.09 5.03 23.06
C TRP A 88 14.62 4.50 24.41
N LYS A 89 13.90 3.36 24.42
CA LYS A 89 13.39 2.76 25.66
C LYS A 89 14.18 1.54 26.10
N GLU A 90 14.67 0.74 25.14
CA GLU A 90 15.38 -0.50 25.43
C GLU A 90 16.91 -0.32 25.40
N GLY A 91 17.39 0.79 24.82
CA GLY A 91 18.83 1.10 24.75
C GLY A 91 19.59 0.26 23.71
N GLU A 92 18.85 -0.35 22.77
CA GLU A 92 19.39 -1.19 21.69
C GLU A 92 19.56 -0.36 20.41
N LEU A 93 20.24 -0.91 19.40
CA LEU A 93 20.32 -0.36 18.04
C LEU A 93 20.78 1.11 17.96
N THR A 94 21.57 1.59 18.92
CA THR A 94 21.96 3.02 19.02
C THR A 94 22.77 3.51 17.84
N ASP A 95 23.51 2.62 17.16
CA ASP A 95 24.34 2.93 15.99
C ASP A 95 23.65 2.63 14.66
N LEU A 96 22.35 2.22 14.70
CA LEU A 96 21.60 1.90 13.51
C LEU A 96 21.43 3.14 12.63
N ILE A 97 21.78 3.02 11.35
CA ILE A 97 21.58 4.05 10.33
C ILE A 97 20.36 3.65 9.49
N CYS A 98 19.40 4.57 9.32
CA CYS A 98 18.17 4.36 8.58
C CYS A 98 18.23 5.08 7.22
N VAL A 99 18.13 4.33 6.11
CA VAL A 99 18.12 4.84 4.75
C VAL A 99 16.68 4.88 4.24
N PRO A 100 16.11 6.07 3.95
CA PRO A 100 14.72 6.20 3.53
C PRO A 100 14.52 5.88 2.05
N SER A 101 13.36 5.31 1.71
CA SER A 101 12.91 5.08 0.33
C SER A 101 11.92 6.14 -0.17
N SER A 102 11.67 7.21 0.59
CA SER A 102 10.77 8.30 0.23
C SER A 102 10.91 9.49 1.18
N TYR A 103 10.31 10.62 0.81
CA TYR A 103 10.16 11.75 1.75
C TYR A 103 9.35 11.38 2.99
N GLN A 104 8.32 10.52 2.86
CA GLN A 104 7.58 10.02 4.02
C GLN A 104 8.50 9.26 4.98
N ALA A 105 9.28 8.32 4.47
CA ALA A 105 10.23 7.55 5.28
C ALA A 105 11.29 8.46 5.93
N ARG A 106 11.80 9.44 5.17
CA ARG A 106 12.73 10.44 5.70
C ARG A 106 12.16 11.23 6.86
N HIS A 107 10.91 11.72 6.74
CA HIS A 107 10.25 12.43 7.84
C HIS A 107 10.05 11.54 9.05
N LEU A 108 9.59 10.28 8.86
CA LEU A 108 9.45 9.33 9.97
C LEU A 108 10.78 9.12 10.72
N ILE A 109 11.89 8.93 10.01
CA ILE A 109 13.22 8.76 10.63
C ILE A 109 13.56 9.98 11.49
N LEU A 110 13.33 11.19 10.96
CA LEU A 110 13.62 12.44 11.66
C LEU A 110 12.68 12.67 12.85
N ASP A 111 11.38 12.44 12.69
CA ASP A 111 10.36 12.65 13.72
C ASP A 111 10.59 11.73 14.94
N TYR A 112 11.14 10.54 14.71
CA TYR A 112 11.52 9.61 15.77
C TYR A 112 12.97 9.75 16.24
N ASN A 113 13.71 10.80 15.80
CA ASN A 113 15.11 11.09 16.13
C ASN A 113 16.06 9.91 15.88
N LEU A 114 15.81 9.10 14.83
CA LEU A 114 16.69 8.03 14.40
C LEU A 114 17.81 8.59 13.51
N ASN A 115 18.93 7.84 13.40
CA ASN A 115 20.05 8.26 12.59
C ASN A 115 19.72 8.15 11.10
N LEU A 116 19.58 9.29 10.43
CA LEU A 116 19.29 9.36 9.00
C LEU A 116 20.56 9.13 8.17
N GLY A 117 20.50 8.18 7.26
CA GLY A 117 21.51 7.90 6.24
C GLY A 117 21.01 8.13 4.81
N ASP A 118 21.86 7.84 3.87
CA ASP A 118 21.61 7.88 2.43
C ASP A 118 22.42 6.78 1.72
N LEU A 119 22.12 6.51 0.44
CA LEU A 119 22.82 5.49 -0.34
C LEU A 119 24.22 5.92 -0.80
N ASP A 120 24.52 7.22 -0.82
CA ASP A 120 25.84 7.70 -1.20
C ASP A 120 26.91 7.27 -0.17
N ARG A 121 26.52 7.28 1.10
CA ARG A 121 27.40 6.88 2.22
C ARG A 121 27.16 5.44 2.66
N ASN A 122 25.96 4.89 2.47
CA ASN A 122 25.53 3.61 2.99
C ASN A 122 24.89 2.74 1.88
N PRO A 123 25.64 2.39 0.81
CA PRO A 123 25.10 1.65 -0.33
C PRO A 123 24.83 0.17 -0.04
N ASN A 124 25.38 -0.38 1.04
CA ASN A 124 25.21 -1.79 1.43
C ASN A 124 24.25 -1.86 2.62
N ILE A 125 22.99 -2.12 2.35
CA ILE A 125 21.94 -2.23 3.34
C ILE A 125 21.88 -3.67 3.87
N ASP A 126 21.83 -3.84 5.20
CA ASP A 126 21.73 -5.19 5.80
C ASP A 126 20.30 -5.73 5.66
N VAL A 127 19.32 -4.95 6.03
CA VAL A 127 17.89 -5.29 5.95
C VAL A 127 17.11 -4.11 5.40
N ALA A 128 16.18 -4.35 4.48
CA ALA A 128 15.15 -3.37 4.12
C ALA A 128 13.78 -3.89 4.56
N ILE A 129 12.98 -3.04 5.21
CA ILE A 129 11.61 -3.34 5.60
C ILE A 129 10.67 -2.40 4.88
N ASP A 130 9.73 -2.95 4.11
CA ASP A 130 8.78 -2.16 3.34
C ASP A 130 7.40 -2.83 3.26
N GLY A 131 6.37 -2.06 2.84
CA GLY A 131 5.03 -2.56 2.60
C GLY A 131 4.86 -3.13 1.19
N ALA A 132 3.66 -3.67 0.91
CA ALA A 132 3.22 -4.03 -0.44
C ALA A 132 1.74 -3.71 -0.61
N ASP A 133 1.34 -3.42 -1.85
CA ASP A 133 -0.07 -3.25 -2.23
C ASP A 133 -0.74 -4.60 -2.46
N GLU A 134 0.01 -5.58 -2.97
CA GLU A 134 -0.39 -6.97 -3.13
C GLU A 134 0.83 -7.89 -3.18
N VAL A 135 0.68 -9.12 -2.69
CA VAL A 135 1.70 -10.17 -2.74
C VAL A 135 1.03 -11.47 -3.18
N ASP A 136 1.54 -12.10 -4.24
CA ASP A 136 1.01 -13.37 -4.72
C ASP A 136 1.66 -14.59 -4.04
N ARG A 137 1.18 -15.78 -4.39
CA ARG A 137 1.71 -17.05 -3.86
C ARG A 137 3.17 -17.32 -4.22
N HIS A 138 3.71 -16.67 -5.25
CA HIS A 138 5.09 -16.82 -5.72
C HIS A 138 6.02 -15.70 -5.19
N MET A 139 5.54 -14.88 -4.25
CA MET A 139 6.26 -13.73 -3.71
C MET A 139 6.56 -12.66 -4.78
N VAL A 140 5.74 -12.55 -5.82
CA VAL A 140 5.72 -11.39 -6.70
C VAL A 140 4.85 -10.31 -6.05
N LEU A 141 5.37 -9.08 -6.01
CA LEU A 141 4.70 -7.98 -5.34
C LEU A 141 4.24 -6.93 -6.33
N ILE A 142 3.10 -6.32 -6.06
CA ILE A 142 2.76 -5.00 -6.58
C ILE A 142 3.04 -3.97 -5.48
N LYS A 143 3.81 -2.94 -5.82
CA LYS A 143 4.12 -1.80 -4.96
C LYS A 143 3.94 -0.50 -5.74
N GLY A 144 4.00 0.63 -5.04
CA GLY A 144 3.88 1.95 -5.67
C GLY A 144 2.48 2.57 -5.63
N GLY A 145 1.54 1.97 -4.90
CA GLY A 145 0.24 2.59 -4.62
C GLY A 145 0.36 3.97 -3.97
N GLY A 146 1.38 4.16 -3.14
CA GLY A 146 1.79 5.43 -2.52
C GLY A 146 2.62 6.35 -3.42
N GLY A 147 3.12 5.86 -4.57
CA GLY A 147 3.88 6.65 -5.54
C GLY A 147 5.39 6.69 -5.34
N CYS A 148 5.97 5.81 -4.51
CA CYS A 148 7.38 5.84 -4.13
C CYS A 148 8.21 4.68 -4.71
N LEU A 149 7.64 3.93 -5.67
CA LEU A 149 8.16 2.64 -6.16
C LEU A 149 9.63 2.66 -6.61
N LEU A 150 10.10 3.74 -7.24
CA LEU A 150 11.46 3.82 -7.76
C LEU A 150 12.48 3.77 -6.62
N GLN A 151 12.36 4.67 -5.65
CA GLN A 151 13.27 4.68 -4.50
C GLN A 151 13.08 3.43 -3.63
N GLU A 152 11.86 2.92 -3.47
CA GLU A 152 11.58 1.66 -2.78
C GLU A 152 12.35 0.50 -3.41
N LYS A 153 12.32 0.38 -4.76
CA LYS A 153 13.02 -0.70 -5.45
C LYS A 153 14.54 -0.53 -5.38
N VAL A 154 15.05 0.68 -5.49
CA VAL A 154 16.49 0.96 -5.35
C VAL A 154 16.97 0.56 -3.96
N VAL A 155 16.30 1.00 -2.89
CA VAL A 155 16.65 0.64 -1.51
C VAL A 155 16.57 -0.88 -1.28
N ALA A 156 15.50 -1.53 -1.76
CA ALA A 156 15.34 -2.97 -1.66
C ALA A 156 16.42 -3.74 -2.41
N SER A 157 16.88 -3.25 -3.58
CA SER A 157 17.95 -3.88 -4.37
C SER A 157 19.35 -3.77 -3.72
N CYS A 158 19.54 -2.78 -2.86
CA CYS A 158 20.78 -2.59 -2.10
C CYS A 158 20.81 -3.44 -0.81
N ALA A 159 19.70 -4.09 -0.43
CA ALA A 159 19.59 -4.81 0.82
C ALA A 159 19.96 -6.29 0.68
N LYS A 160 20.71 -6.82 1.65
CA LYS A 160 20.97 -8.27 1.75
C LYS A 160 19.69 -9.06 1.98
N HIS A 161 18.77 -8.49 2.76
CA HIS A 161 17.47 -9.07 3.05
C HIS A 161 16.36 -8.03 2.87
N PHE A 162 15.45 -8.31 1.96
CA PHE A 162 14.27 -7.49 1.76
C PHE A 162 13.06 -8.18 2.40
N ILE A 163 12.49 -7.56 3.43
CA ILE A 163 11.40 -8.05 4.26
C ILE A 163 10.15 -7.22 4.02
N VAL A 164 9.06 -7.90 3.71
CA VAL A 164 7.77 -7.25 3.44
C VAL A 164 6.86 -7.36 4.65
N VAL A 165 6.19 -6.27 5.00
CA VAL A 165 5.21 -6.20 6.08
C VAL A 165 3.87 -5.73 5.55
N ALA A 166 2.81 -6.50 5.82
CA ALA A 166 1.48 -6.22 5.27
C ALA A 166 0.38 -6.68 6.24
N ASP A 167 -0.83 -6.20 6.03
CA ASP A 167 -2.01 -6.83 6.59
C ASP A 167 -2.50 -7.98 5.69
N TYR A 168 -3.41 -8.80 6.21
CA TYR A 168 -3.93 -9.99 5.54
C TYR A 168 -4.64 -9.71 4.19
N THR A 169 -5.13 -8.48 3.97
CA THR A 169 -5.81 -8.10 2.72
C THR A 169 -4.86 -7.98 1.53
N LYS A 170 -3.55 -8.02 1.77
CA LYS A 170 -2.52 -7.94 0.71
C LYS A 170 -2.07 -9.31 0.20
N ASN A 171 -2.52 -10.38 0.86
CA ASN A 171 -2.16 -11.75 0.49
C ASN A 171 -3.14 -12.29 -0.56
N SER A 172 -2.63 -12.58 -1.75
CA SER A 172 -3.39 -13.09 -2.91
C SER A 172 -2.83 -14.41 -3.42
N ILE A 173 -3.62 -15.15 -4.18
CA ILE A 173 -3.14 -16.30 -4.94
C ILE A 173 -2.45 -15.80 -6.21
N ARG A 174 -3.01 -14.79 -6.86
CA ARG A 174 -2.52 -14.14 -8.08
C ARG A 174 -2.62 -12.63 -7.94
N LEU A 175 -1.74 -11.91 -8.63
CA LEU A 175 -1.83 -10.45 -8.70
C LEU A 175 -3.14 -10.00 -9.36
N GLY A 176 -3.71 -8.91 -8.86
CA GLY A 176 -4.96 -8.32 -9.32
C GLY A 176 -6.22 -8.86 -8.63
N GLU A 177 -6.10 -9.74 -7.64
CA GLU A 177 -7.24 -10.23 -6.84
C GLU A 177 -7.69 -9.21 -5.81
N GLN A 178 -6.76 -8.59 -5.10
CA GLN A 178 -7.03 -7.60 -4.05
C GLN A 178 -6.72 -6.18 -4.52
N TRP A 179 -5.64 -6.02 -5.27
CA TRP A 179 -5.24 -4.73 -5.81
C TRP A 179 -5.70 -4.56 -7.26
N CYS A 180 -6.88 -3.92 -7.43
CA CYS A 180 -7.51 -3.73 -8.75
C CYS A 180 -7.10 -2.44 -9.45
N ARG A 181 -6.12 -1.67 -8.91
CA ARG A 181 -5.65 -0.42 -9.54
C ARG A 181 -4.59 -0.62 -10.62
N GLY A 182 -4.09 -1.85 -10.77
CA GLY A 182 -3.07 -2.20 -11.74
C GLY A 182 -1.64 -2.02 -11.23
N VAL A 183 -0.66 -2.23 -12.10
CA VAL A 183 0.75 -2.07 -11.80
C VAL A 183 1.14 -0.60 -11.96
N PRO A 184 1.64 0.08 -10.91
CA PRO A 184 2.19 1.41 -11.03
C PRO A 184 3.53 1.37 -11.80
N ILE A 185 3.77 2.36 -12.67
CA ILE A 185 4.99 2.46 -13.48
C ILE A 185 5.43 3.92 -13.44
N GLU A 186 6.66 4.16 -12.97
CA GLU A 186 7.24 5.50 -12.95
C GLU A 186 7.88 5.81 -14.29
N VAL A 187 7.49 6.95 -14.88
CA VAL A 187 7.83 7.34 -16.24
C VAL A 187 8.29 8.79 -16.33
N ALA A 188 9.22 9.06 -17.23
CA ALA A 188 9.59 10.43 -17.58
C ALA A 188 8.35 11.20 -18.08
N PRO A 189 8.10 12.44 -17.60
CA PRO A 189 6.86 13.17 -17.90
C PRO A 189 6.53 13.29 -19.38
N MET A 190 7.52 13.51 -20.24
CA MET A 190 7.29 13.62 -21.68
C MET A 190 6.95 12.30 -22.38
N ALA A 191 7.22 11.16 -21.72
CA ALA A 191 7.15 9.83 -22.34
C ALA A 191 5.85 9.06 -22.00
N TYR A 192 4.98 9.59 -21.14
CA TYR A 192 3.84 8.82 -20.61
C TYR A 192 2.87 8.32 -21.70
N VAL A 193 2.62 9.08 -22.76
CA VAL A 193 1.72 8.65 -23.85
C VAL A 193 2.32 7.53 -24.68
N PRO A 194 3.55 7.65 -25.27
CA PRO A 194 4.15 6.55 -26.01
C PRO A 194 4.34 5.30 -25.18
N ILE A 195 4.72 5.41 -23.89
CA ILE A 195 4.86 4.26 -22.99
C ILE A 195 3.52 3.57 -22.77
N LYS A 196 2.45 4.34 -22.48
CA LYS A 196 1.09 3.80 -22.36
C LYS A 196 0.70 2.96 -23.57
N LEU A 197 0.82 3.53 -24.77
CA LEU A 197 0.46 2.86 -26.03
C LEU A 197 1.30 1.59 -26.26
N HIS A 198 2.58 1.63 -25.90
CA HIS A 198 3.48 0.48 -26.05
C HIS A 198 3.10 -0.66 -25.10
N ILE A 199 2.84 -0.38 -23.84
CA ILE A 199 2.41 -1.39 -22.84
C ILE A 199 1.09 -2.03 -23.26
N GLU A 200 0.11 -1.21 -23.68
CA GLU A 200 -1.20 -1.69 -24.13
C GLU A 200 -1.09 -2.57 -25.40
N ALA A 201 -0.17 -2.25 -26.29
CA ALA A 201 0.08 -3.05 -27.50
C ALA A 201 0.76 -4.40 -27.18
N LEU A 202 1.70 -4.43 -26.22
CA LEU A 202 2.41 -5.66 -25.85
C LEU A 202 1.57 -6.61 -25.01
N PHE A 203 0.88 -6.08 -24.01
CA PHE A 203 0.27 -6.86 -22.95
C PHE A 203 -1.25 -6.74 -22.87
N GLY A 204 -1.85 -5.82 -23.63
CA GLY A 204 -3.27 -5.48 -23.49
C GLY A 204 -3.55 -4.75 -22.19
N GLY A 205 -4.83 -4.70 -21.82
CA GLY A 205 -5.27 -3.94 -20.66
C GLY A 205 -5.36 -2.44 -20.92
N GLU A 206 -5.33 -1.63 -19.87
CA GLU A 206 -5.44 -0.17 -19.95
C GLU A 206 -4.41 0.47 -19.02
N ALA A 207 -3.56 1.34 -19.56
CA ALA A 207 -2.66 2.17 -18.78
C ALA A 207 -3.19 3.59 -18.68
N SER A 208 -3.25 4.16 -17.49
CA SER A 208 -3.79 5.50 -17.25
C SER A 208 -2.80 6.37 -16.48
N LEU A 209 -2.70 7.64 -16.86
CA LEU A 209 -1.90 8.62 -16.12
C LEU A 209 -2.54 8.87 -14.76
N ARG A 210 -1.76 8.69 -13.69
CA ARG A 210 -2.26 8.89 -12.34
C ARG A 210 -2.44 10.39 -12.05
N MET A 211 -3.69 10.78 -11.82
CA MET A 211 -4.04 12.15 -11.48
C MET A 211 -3.96 12.38 -9.97
N ALA A 212 -3.52 13.57 -9.57
CA ALA A 212 -3.53 13.97 -8.18
C ALA A 212 -4.96 14.19 -7.66
N LYS A 213 -5.19 13.93 -6.37
CA LYS A 213 -6.52 14.10 -5.76
C LYS A 213 -6.83 15.55 -5.36
N VAL A 214 -5.82 16.32 -4.98
CA VAL A 214 -5.97 17.68 -4.45
C VAL A 214 -5.34 18.70 -5.40
N LYS A 215 -4.12 18.43 -5.90
CA LYS A 215 -3.44 19.26 -6.89
C LYS A 215 -4.10 19.09 -8.26
N ALA A 216 -4.26 20.15 -9.04
CA ALA A 216 -4.66 20.06 -10.44
C ALA A 216 -3.55 19.41 -11.28
N GLY A 217 -3.94 18.45 -12.15
CA GLY A 217 -3.01 17.72 -13.02
C GLY A 217 -2.49 16.39 -12.45
N PRO A 218 -1.47 15.79 -13.09
CA PRO A 218 -0.94 14.48 -12.68
C PRO A 218 -0.21 14.56 -11.35
N ILE A 219 -0.13 13.40 -10.67
CA ILE A 219 0.76 13.25 -9.51
C ILE A 219 2.22 13.36 -9.99
N VAL A 220 3.07 13.95 -9.16
CA VAL A 220 4.51 14.03 -9.38
C VAL A 220 5.19 13.24 -8.25
N THR A 221 6.08 12.31 -8.61
CA THR A 221 6.82 11.49 -7.64
C THR A 221 7.88 12.31 -6.91
N ASP A 222 8.46 11.75 -5.85
CA ASP A 222 9.61 12.33 -5.12
C ASP A 222 10.82 12.58 -6.05
N ASN A 223 10.83 11.95 -7.23
CA ASN A 223 11.91 12.06 -8.24
C ASN A 223 11.56 13.03 -9.38
N GLY A 224 10.41 13.71 -9.32
CA GLY A 224 9.94 14.63 -10.38
C GLY A 224 9.31 13.95 -11.60
N ASN A 225 8.97 12.67 -11.50
CA ASN A 225 8.40 11.87 -12.59
C ASN A 225 6.89 11.73 -12.50
N PHE A 226 6.26 11.17 -13.55
CA PHE A 226 4.85 10.80 -13.55
C PHE A 226 4.67 9.32 -13.25
N LEU A 227 3.41 8.92 -12.99
CA LEU A 227 3.02 7.53 -12.78
C LEU A 227 1.93 7.15 -13.79
N LEU A 228 2.14 5.99 -14.41
CA LEU A 228 1.08 5.25 -15.08
C LEU A 228 0.60 4.15 -14.15
N ASP A 229 -0.72 3.90 -14.13
CA ASP A 229 -1.32 2.72 -13.53
C ASP A 229 -1.79 1.80 -14.66
N TRP A 230 -1.12 0.66 -14.85
CA TRP A 230 -1.48 -0.30 -15.88
C TRP A 230 -2.39 -1.38 -15.32
N LYS A 231 -3.68 -1.32 -15.67
CA LYS A 231 -4.67 -2.36 -15.39
C LYS A 231 -4.54 -3.47 -16.41
N PHE A 232 -3.84 -4.53 -16.03
CA PHE A 232 -3.67 -5.73 -16.84
C PHE A 232 -4.96 -6.56 -16.91
N ILE A 233 -5.04 -7.50 -17.85
CA ILE A 233 -6.21 -8.37 -18.05
C ILE A 233 -6.23 -9.43 -16.95
N ALA A 234 -7.19 -9.35 -16.03
CA ALA A 234 -7.25 -10.15 -14.80
C ALA A 234 -7.24 -11.69 -15.01
N ASN A 235 -7.82 -12.19 -16.10
CA ASN A 235 -7.90 -13.64 -16.39
C ASN A 235 -6.80 -14.14 -17.34
N ARG A 236 -5.82 -13.30 -17.65
CA ARG A 236 -4.67 -13.67 -18.45
C ARG A 236 -3.54 -14.12 -17.52
N GLU A 237 -2.87 -15.22 -17.86
CA GLU A 237 -1.63 -15.63 -17.22
C GLU A 237 -0.48 -14.78 -17.75
N TYR A 238 0.35 -14.27 -16.84
CA TYR A 238 1.54 -13.48 -17.14
C TYR A 238 2.76 -14.12 -16.50
N ASP A 239 3.84 -14.18 -17.26
CA ASP A 239 5.18 -14.30 -16.68
C ASP A 239 5.61 -12.92 -16.21
N TRP A 240 5.50 -12.69 -14.91
CA TRP A 240 5.76 -11.37 -14.31
C TRP A 240 7.23 -10.95 -14.42
N ASP A 241 8.18 -11.88 -14.54
CA ASP A 241 9.58 -11.55 -14.78
C ASP A 241 9.77 -11.03 -16.20
N GLU A 242 9.19 -11.69 -17.19
CA GLU A 242 9.21 -11.23 -18.58
C GLU A 242 8.49 -9.89 -18.74
N VAL A 243 7.30 -9.72 -18.15
CA VAL A 243 6.54 -8.47 -18.18
C VAL A 243 7.32 -7.33 -17.55
N ASN A 244 7.87 -7.54 -16.35
CA ASN A 244 8.69 -6.54 -15.66
C ASN A 244 9.88 -6.10 -16.52
N ARG A 245 10.61 -7.06 -17.06
CA ARG A 245 11.78 -6.81 -17.91
C ARG A 245 11.42 -6.06 -19.18
N ALA A 246 10.36 -6.47 -19.88
CA ALA A 246 9.94 -5.84 -21.12
C ALA A 246 9.49 -4.39 -20.89
N ILE A 247 8.73 -4.12 -19.82
CA ILE A 247 8.30 -2.75 -19.51
C ILE A 247 9.49 -1.87 -19.12
N THR A 248 10.40 -2.37 -18.28
CA THR A 248 11.57 -1.61 -17.83
C THR A 248 12.48 -1.18 -19.00
N LEU A 249 12.52 -1.95 -20.09
CA LEU A 249 13.32 -1.64 -21.28
C LEU A 249 12.68 -0.61 -22.22
N ILE A 250 11.43 -0.17 -21.97
CA ILE A 250 10.78 0.86 -22.79
C ILE A 250 11.43 2.23 -22.50
N PRO A 251 11.96 2.94 -23.52
CA PRO A 251 12.56 4.25 -23.31
C PRO A 251 11.64 5.22 -22.58
N GLY A 252 12.13 5.79 -21.48
CA GLY A 252 11.37 6.71 -20.62
C GLY A 252 10.66 6.07 -19.44
N VAL A 253 10.65 4.74 -19.33
CA VAL A 253 10.31 4.05 -18.06
C VAL A 253 11.50 4.17 -17.12
N LEU A 254 11.25 4.63 -15.89
CA LEU A 254 12.24 4.69 -14.84
C LEU A 254 12.23 3.37 -14.05
N GLU A 255 11.03 2.91 -13.65
CA GLU A 255 10.87 1.66 -12.92
C GLU A 255 9.40 1.20 -12.92
N THR A 256 9.17 -0.08 -12.65
CA THR A 256 7.85 -0.68 -12.48
C THR A 256 7.56 -0.98 -11.02
N GLY A 257 6.29 -1.04 -10.66
CA GLY A 257 5.82 -1.51 -9.35
C GLY A 257 5.79 -3.03 -9.19
N LEU A 258 6.31 -3.80 -10.17
CA LEU A 258 6.50 -5.24 -10.06
C LEU A 258 7.83 -5.55 -9.36
N PHE A 259 7.77 -6.11 -8.15
CA PHE A 259 8.95 -6.55 -7.41
C PHE A 259 9.03 -8.08 -7.52
N VAL A 260 9.75 -8.53 -8.54
CA VAL A 260 9.88 -9.95 -8.89
C VAL A 260 11.18 -10.49 -8.34
N ASN A 261 11.12 -11.64 -7.66
CA ASN A 261 12.28 -12.33 -7.10
C ASN A 261 13.11 -11.51 -6.06
N MET A 262 12.57 -10.43 -5.49
CA MET A 262 13.29 -9.54 -4.58
C MET A 262 13.05 -9.86 -3.10
N ALA A 263 11.79 -10.11 -2.70
CA ALA A 263 11.45 -10.31 -1.30
C ALA A 263 11.95 -11.66 -0.77
N HIS A 264 12.51 -11.66 0.45
CA HIS A 264 12.95 -12.85 1.16
C HIS A 264 11.82 -13.45 2.00
N LYS A 265 11.06 -12.59 2.69
CA LYS A 265 9.91 -12.97 3.51
C LYS A 265 8.84 -11.90 3.49
N CYS A 266 7.61 -12.33 3.67
CA CYS A 266 6.47 -11.44 3.90
C CYS A 266 5.76 -11.83 5.20
N TYR A 267 5.54 -10.84 6.07
CA TYR A 267 4.82 -10.96 7.33
C TYR A 267 3.44 -10.36 7.17
N TYR A 268 2.40 -11.18 7.28
CA TYR A 268 1.01 -10.73 7.24
C TYR A 268 0.43 -10.70 8.64
N GLY A 269 0.03 -9.53 9.12
CA GLY A 269 -0.81 -9.45 10.30
C GLY A 269 -2.22 -9.93 9.98
N MET A 270 -2.70 -10.88 10.76
CA MET A 270 -4.02 -11.50 10.57
C MET A 270 -5.08 -10.82 11.42
N ALA A 271 -6.36 -10.91 11.01
CA ALA A 271 -7.48 -10.33 11.73
C ALA A 271 -7.63 -10.85 13.19
N ASN A 272 -7.14 -12.07 13.46
CA ASN A 272 -7.16 -12.67 14.80
C ASN A 272 -5.94 -12.30 15.66
N GLY A 273 -5.10 -11.36 15.21
CA GLY A 273 -3.90 -10.92 15.92
C GLY A 273 -2.66 -11.79 15.73
N SER A 274 -2.75 -12.93 15.03
CA SER A 274 -1.59 -13.74 14.68
C SER A 274 -0.80 -13.17 13.50
N VAL A 275 0.41 -13.69 13.27
CA VAL A 275 1.22 -13.35 12.09
C VAL A 275 1.39 -14.59 11.22
N LYS A 276 1.02 -14.49 9.94
CA LYS A 276 1.34 -15.48 8.91
C LYS A 276 2.62 -15.07 8.23
N VAL A 277 3.56 -15.99 8.06
CA VAL A 277 4.82 -15.74 7.34
C VAL A 277 4.82 -16.53 6.04
N GLN A 278 5.14 -15.84 4.94
CA GLN A 278 5.39 -16.44 3.65
C GLN A 278 6.88 -16.30 3.33
N ASN A 279 7.51 -17.40 2.93
CA ASN A 279 8.91 -17.44 2.51
C ASN A 279 8.96 -17.54 0.98
N LYS A 280 10.06 -17.05 0.41
CA LYS A 280 10.41 -17.26 -0.99
C LYS A 280 10.64 -18.74 -1.26
#